data_beb391353820eb6f5fbaee4c94fcab7c
#
_entry.id   beb391353820eb6f5fbaee4c94fcab7c
#
_cell.length_a   1.000
_cell.length_b   1.000
_cell.length_c   1.000
_cell.angle_alpha   90.00
_cell.angle_beta   90.00
_cell.angle_gamma   90.00
#
_symmetry.space_group_name_H-M   'P 1'
#
loop_
_entity.id
_entity.type
_entity.pdbx_description
1 polymer ?
#
loop_
_entity_poly.entity_id
_entity_poly.type
_entity_poly.pdbx_seq_one_letter_code
_entity_poly.pdbx_strand_id
1 'polypeptide(L)'
;MRNSMRWIETLEDIREERPCALALGSFDGLHRGHMAVIRAARQWPWEAGAFTFPSSPAGGSGVVTPRDKRRLLEAAGLKRVYSIPFAQVRDIEAEDFVRRILVGKCQAKALCCGEDFRFGRGAAGDVALLTRLCGELGLELQVVPPVLEGGEKVSSTRIRAAVEAGDIPLANRLLGRPFGFSLEVIHGNHIGTGLGTPTINQALPEGFVLPRFGVYASWVRIDGRDYYGVTNIGVKPTVGSDRVLAETWMPEFSGDLYGKRVRVFLVAFIRPERKFGSLEELKEEIGRNARQAKALAGEGPVGGQGRGNR
;
A
#
# COMPACT_ATOMS: atom_id res chain seq x y z
N MET A 1 -13.88 -24.48 -1.25
CA MET A 1 -14.26 -23.08 -1.58
C MET A 1 -13.35 -22.15 -0.79
N ARG A 2 -12.53 -21.31 -1.42
CA ARG A 2 -11.74 -20.30 -0.70
C ARG A 2 -12.75 -19.27 -0.17
N ASN A 3 -12.91 -19.20 1.15
CA ASN A 3 -13.75 -18.20 1.80
C ASN A 3 -13.12 -16.83 1.49
N SER A 4 -13.67 -16.09 0.52
CA SER A 4 -13.19 -14.76 0.14
C SER A 4 -13.40 -13.80 1.31
N MET A 5 -12.45 -12.87 1.50
CA MET A 5 -12.56 -11.82 2.51
C MET A 5 -13.82 -10.98 2.25
N ARG A 6 -14.66 -10.80 3.28
CA ARG A 6 -15.81 -9.88 3.22
C ARG A 6 -15.31 -8.45 3.38
N TRP A 7 -15.78 -7.58 2.50
CA TRP A 7 -15.41 -6.17 2.47
C TRP A 7 -16.68 -5.34 2.62
N ILE A 8 -16.77 -4.59 3.73
CA ILE A 8 -17.95 -3.83 4.14
C ILE A 8 -17.58 -2.34 4.13
N GLU A 9 -18.38 -1.51 3.46
CA GLU A 9 -18.07 -0.11 3.17
C GLU A 9 -18.98 0.90 3.87
N THR A 10 -20.06 0.43 4.54
CA THR A 10 -20.92 1.31 5.32
C THR A 10 -21.26 0.69 6.68
N LEU A 11 -21.53 1.53 7.69
CA LEU A 11 -21.99 1.06 9.00
C LEU A 11 -23.33 0.33 8.93
N GLU A 12 -24.17 0.68 7.95
CA GLU A 12 -25.49 0.09 7.75
C GLU A 12 -25.43 -1.33 7.20
N ASP A 13 -24.36 -1.64 6.45
CA ASP A 13 -24.17 -2.97 5.87
C ASP A 13 -23.56 -3.98 6.85
N ILE A 14 -23.18 -3.55 8.05
CA ILE A 14 -22.63 -4.46 9.05
C ILE A 14 -23.77 -5.33 9.60
N ARG A 15 -23.75 -6.60 9.30
CA ARG A 15 -24.70 -7.65 9.72
C ARG A 15 -23.93 -8.85 10.26
N GLU A 16 -23.26 -8.67 11.41
CA GLU A 16 -22.43 -9.73 11.97
C GLU A 16 -23.18 -10.52 13.03
N GLU A 17 -23.14 -11.84 12.88
CA GLU A 17 -23.69 -12.78 13.85
C GLU A 17 -22.57 -13.57 14.56
N ARG A 18 -21.36 -13.54 14.01
CA ARG A 18 -20.22 -14.29 14.53
C ARG A 18 -19.21 -13.39 15.21
N PRO A 19 -18.65 -13.84 16.34
CA PRO A 19 -17.61 -13.10 17.03
C PRO A 19 -16.35 -12.95 16.19
N CYS A 20 -15.61 -11.87 16.43
CA CYS A 20 -14.36 -11.58 15.73
C CYS A 20 -13.29 -10.96 16.62
N ALA A 21 -12.04 -11.02 16.16
CA ALA A 21 -10.91 -10.25 16.67
C ALA A 21 -10.58 -9.15 15.65
N LEU A 22 -10.59 -7.88 16.10
CA LEU A 22 -10.43 -6.73 15.21
C LEU A 22 -9.08 -6.06 15.38
N ALA A 23 -8.35 -5.94 14.30
CA ALA A 23 -7.25 -5.00 14.17
C ALA A 23 -7.81 -3.59 13.90
N LEU A 24 -7.43 -2.60 14.71
CA LEU A 24 -7.89 -1.22 14.61
C LEU A 24 -6.78 -0.33 14.06
N GLY A 25 -7.08 0.42 12.99
CA GLY A 25 -6.10 1.34 12.40
C GLY A 25 -6.45 1.82 11.01
N SER A 26 -5.77 2.87 10.55
CA SER A 26 -5.94 3.39 9.18
C SER A 26 -5.38 2.43 8.13
N PHE A 27 -4.38 1.62 8.47
CA PHE A 27 -3.70 0.65 7.61
C PHE A 27 -3.26 1.23 6.26
N ASP A 28 -2.87 2.51 6.26
CA ASP A 28 -2.26 3.10 5.07
C ASP A 28 -0.84 2.56 4.89
N GLY A 29 -0.60 1.98 3.72
CA GLY A 29 0.66 1.32 3.38
C GLY A 29 0.83 -0.09 3.93
N LEU A 30 0.03 -0.58 4.88
CA LEU A 30 0.19 -1.90 5.52
C LEU A 30 1.66 -2.21 5.84
N HIS A 31 2.33 -1.26 6.49
CA HIS A 31 3.72 -1.37 6.89
C HIS A 31 3.94 -2.37 8.05
N ARG A 32 5.20 -2.64 8.42
CA ARG A 32 5.58 -3.62 9.44
C ARG A 32 4.83 -3.44 10.77
N GLY A 33 4.60 -2.18 11.20
CA GLY A 33 3.79 -1.88 12.40
C GLY A 33 2.32 -2.30 12.24
N HIS A 34 1.69 -1.98 11.11
CA HIS A 34 0.33 -2.43 10.82
C HIS A 34 0.22 -3.95 10.75
N MET A 35 1.21 -4.61 10.14
CA MET A 35 1.26 -6.07 10.08
C MET A 35 1.42 -6.72 11.46
N ALA A 36 2.07 -6.04 12.42
CA ALA A 36 2.13 -6.52 13.80
C ALA A 36 0.74 -6.52 14.46
N VAL A 37 -0.03 -5.44 14.30
CA VAL A 37 -1.42 -5.35 14.81
C VAL A 37 -2.33 -6.40 14.16
N ILE A 38 -2.22 -6.59 12.84
CA ILE A 38 -2.99 -7.63 12.12
C ILE A 38 -2.61 -9.04 12.59
N ARG A 39 -1.32 -9.32 12.81
CA ARG A 39 -0.88 -10.61 13.35
C ARG A 39 -1.42 -10.85 14.76
N ALA A 40 -1.47 -9.82 15.61
CA ALA A 40 -2.08 -9.90 16.94
C ALA A 40 -3.56 -10.32 16.85
N ALA A 41 -4.34 -9.70 15.97
CA ALA A 41 -5.74 -10.06 15.76
C ALA A 41 -5.93 -11.52 15.28
N ARG A 42 -4.97 -12.07 14.55
CA ARG A 42 -5.00 -13.43 14.04
C ARG A 42 -4.62 -14.52 15.06
N GLN A 43 -4.13 -14.13 16.23
CA GLN A 43 -3.78 -15.08 17.29
C GLN A 43 -4.97 -15.52 18.13
N TRP A 44 -6.08 -14.78 18.05
CA TRP A 44 -7.29 -15.09 18.78
C TRP A 44 -8.09 -16.20 18.10
N PRO A 45 -8.92 -16.96 18.86
CA PRO A 45 -9.69 -18.10 18.31
C PRO A 45 -10.85 -17.66 17.39
N TRP A 46 -11.13 -16.38 17.28
CA TRP A 46 -12.20 -15.82 16.46
C TRP A 46 -11.70 -15.41 15.06
N GLU A 47 -12.64 -15.21 14.14
CA GLU A 47 -12.31 -14.70 12.81
C GLU A 47 -11.56 -13.34 12.91
N ALA A 48 -10.35 -13.29 12.34
CA ALA A 48 -9.60 -12.06 12.29
C ALA A 48 -10.19 -11.08 11.26
N GLY A 49 -10.44 -9.87 11.70
CA GLY A 49 -10.92 -8.76 10.88
C GLY A 49 -10.12 -7.48 11.11
N ALA A 50 -10.49 -6.43 10.38
CA ALA A 50 -9.98 -5.09 10.59
C ALA A 50 -11.09 -4.06 10.51
N PHE A 51 -10.98 -3.02 11.35
CA PHE A 51 -11.74 -1.78 11.21
C PHE A 51 -10.80 -0.69 10.72
N THR A 52 -11.10 -0.13 9.57
CA THR A 52 -10.21 0.80 8.85
C THR A 52 -11.02 1.83 8.06
N PHE A 53 -10.32 2.68 7.31
CA PHE A 53 -10.91 3.73 6.48
C PHE A 53 -10.44 3.57 5.02
N PRO A 54 -11.22 4.00 4.03
CA PRO A 54 -10.78 4.01 2.62
C PRO A 54 -9.51 4.84 2.40
N SER A 55 -9.44 6.02 3.03
CA SER A 55 -8.29 6.93 3.08
C SER A 55 -7.92 7.27 4.52
N SER A 56 -6.71 7.81 4.72
CA SER A 56 -6.28 8.20 6.07
C SER A 56 -7.14 9.33 6.64
N PRO A 57 -7.72 9.20 7.85
CA PRO A 57 -8.43 10.30 8.52
C PRO A 57 -7.57 11.55 8.75
N ALA A 58 -6.26 11.37 8.91
CA ALA A 58 -5.31 12.47 9.07
C ALA A 58 -5.02 13.23 7.75
N GLY A 59 -5.64 12.83 6.65
CA GLY A 59 -5.36 13.40 5.34
C GLY A 59 -4.03 12.92 4.74
N GLY A 60 -3.61 13.63 3.70
CA GLY A 60 -2.37 13.33 2.96
C GLY A 60 -2.51 12.23 1.92
N SER A 61 -1.42 12.00 1.18
CA SER A 61 -1.38 11.01 0.10
C SER A 61 -1.31 9.59 0.65
N GLY A 62 -2.08 8.68 0.06
CA GLY A 62 -2.03 7.25 0.41
C GLY A 62 -0.74 6.58 -0.05
N VAL A 63 -0.17 5.72 0.78
CA VAL A 63 1.01 4.91 0.42
C VAL A 63 0.66 3.75 -0.50
N VAL A 64 -0.60 3.35 -0.52
CA VAL A 64 -1.14 2.30 -1.40
C VAL A 64 -2.45 2.76 -2.03
N THR A 65 -2.75 2.24 -3.23
CA THR A 65 -4.07 2.47 -3.84
C THR A 65 -5.15 1.73 -3.05
N PRO A 66 -6.43 2.16 -3.09
CA PRO A 66 -7.53 1.44 -2.42
C PRO A 66 -7.60 -0.04 -2.82
N ARG A 67 -7.39 -0.33 -4.09
CA ARG A 67 -7.37 -1.70 -4.60
C ARG A 67 -6.20 -2.52 -4.04
N ASP A 68 -5.00 -1.93 -3.98
CA ASP A 68 -3.85 -2.62 -3.39
C ASP A 68 -4.02 -2.80 -1.88
N LYS A 69 -4.61 -1.84 -1.17
CA LYS A 69 -4.96 -1.96 0.25
C LYS A 69 -5.86 -3.17 0.49
N ARG A 70 -6.95 -3.31 -0.27
CA ARG A 70 -7.86 -4.46 -0.18
C ARG A 70 -7.12 -5.78 -0.40
N ARG A 71 -6.34 -5.87 -1.47
CA ARG A 71 -5.54 -7.06 -1.79
C ARG A 71 -4.53 -7.41 -0.70
N LEU A 72 -3.88 -6.41 -0.12
CA LEU A 72 -2.88 -6.62 0.94
C LEU A 72 -3.54 -7.09 2.24
N LEU A 73 -4.71 -6.56 2.62
CA LEU A 73 -5.47 -7.01 3.78
C LEU A 73 -5.97 -8.45 3.60
N GLU A 74 -6.41 -8.80 2.40
CA GLU A 74 -6.79 -10.17 2.06
C GLU A 74 -5.58 -11.13 2.15
N ALA A 75 -4.45 -10.74 1.57
CA ALA A 75 -3.20 -11.51 1.65
C ALA A 75 -2.66 -11.64 3.09
N ALA A 76 -2.96 -10.67 3.95
CA ALA A 76 -2.65 -10.73 5.38
C ALA A 76 -3.52 -11.75 6.15
N GLY A 77 -4.48 -12.40 5.48
CA GLY A 77 -5.30 -13.47 6.03
C GLY A 77 -6.52 -13.01 6.81
N LEU A 78 -6.93 -11.76 6.66
CA LEU A 78 -8.17 -11.26 7.25
C LEU A 78 -9.38 -11.87 6.55
N LYS A 79 -10.44 -12.15 7.31
CA LYS A 79 -11.71 -12.72 6.82
C LYS A 79 -12.79 -11.67 6.61
N ARG A 80 -12.70 -10.55 7.33
CA ARG A 80 -13.61 -9.41 7.20
C ARG A 80 -12.86 -8.08 7.36
N VAL A 81 -13.26 -7.08 6.59
CA VAL A 81 -12.72 -5.74 6.69
C VAL A 81 -13.87 -4.75 6.63
N TYR A 82 -13.96 -3.93 7.65
CA TYR A 82 -14.86 -2.78 7.72
C TYR A 82 -14.07 -1.55 7.27
N SER A 83 -14.19 -1.20 5.99
CA SER A 83 -13.53 -0.04 5.39
C SER A 83 -14.52 1.13 5.33
N ILE A 84 -14.79 1.71 6.49
CA ILE A 84 -15.87 2.66 6.68
C ILE A 84 -15.38 4.09 6.36
N PRO A 85 -16.11 4.88 5.54
CA PRO A 85 -15.80 6.29 5.34
C PRO A 85 -15.72 7.03 6.66
N PHE A 86 -14.64 7.79 6.89
CA PHE A 86 -14.41 8.47 8.17
C PHE A 86 -15.57 9.40 8.57
N ALA A 87 -16.24 10.00 7.58
CA ALA A 87 -17.42 10.83 7.80
C ALA A 87 -18.57 10.13 8.58
N GLN A 88 -18.67 8.80 8.47
CA GLN A 88 -19.70 8.02 9.19
C GLN A 88 -19.37 7.79 10.67
N VAL A 89 -18.12 7.97 11.08
CA VAL A 89 -17.68 7.68 12.45
C VAL A 89 -17.04 8.86 13.18
N ARG A 90 -16.69 9.94 12.49
CA ARG A 90 -15.93 11.07 13.05
C ARG A 90 -16.64 11.77 14.22
N ASP A 91 -17.97 11.78 14.19
CA ASP A 91 -18.80 12.48 15.16
C ASP A 91 -19.36 11.55 16.27
N ILE A 92 -18.97 10.25 16.23
CA ILE A 92 -19.37 9.26 17.23
C ILE A 92 -18.46 9.40 18.46
N GLU A 93 -19.07 9.49 19.65
CA GLU A 93 -18.33 9.52 20.92
C GLU A 93 -17.47 8.27 21.08
N ALA A 94 -16.34 8.39 21.77
CA ALA A 94 -15.37 7.29 21.92
C ALA A 94 -16.01 6.05 22.55
N GLU A 95 -16.82 6.21 23.62
CA GLU A 95 -17.52 5.07 24.26
C GLU A 95 -18.55 4.44 23.34
N ASP A 96 -19.33 5.23 22.61
CA ASP A 96 -20.32 4.75 21.65
C ASP A 96 -19.67 4.00 20.47
N PHE A 97 -18.52 4.46 20.04
CA PHE A 97 -17.75 3.75 19.00
C PHE A 97 -17.41 2.32 19.44
N VAL A 98 -16.94 2.15 20.68
CA VAL A 98 -16.62 0.81 21.20
C VAL A 98 -17.91 0.00 21.44
N ARG A 99 -18.87 0.54 22.20
CA ARG A 99 -20.06 -0.21 22.65
C ARG A 99 -21.00 -0.53 21.49
N ARG A 100 -21.32 0.46 20.66
CA ARG A 100 -22.37 0.31 19.62
C ARG A 100 -21.80 -0.19 18.30
N ILE A 101 -20.58 0.21 17.92
CA ILE A 101 -20.02 -0.17 16.63
C ILE A 101 -19.17 -1.44 16.77
N LEU A 102 -18.08 -1.42 17.56
CA LEU A 102 -17.17 -2.56 17.62
C LEU A 102 -17.83 -3.78 18.27
N VAL A 103 -18.54 -3.59 19.39
CA VAL A 103 -19.24 -4.69 20.07
C VAL A 103 -20.59 -4.95 19.44
N GLY A 104 -21.45 -3.94 19.36
CA GLY A 104 -22.85 -4.09 18.93
C GLY A 104 -22.99 -4.54 17.49
N LYS A 105 -22.31 -3.86 16.56
CA LYS A 105 -22.42 -4.17 15.13
C LYS A 105 -21.38 -5.22 14.67
N CYS A 106 -20.10 -5.04 15.02
CA CYS A 106 -19.03 -5.92 14.51
C CYS A 106 -18.90 -7.23 15.30
N GLN A 107 -19.55 -7.37 16.45
CA GLN A 107 -19.46 -8.53 17.37
C GLN A 107 -18.02 -8.82 17.80
N ALA A 108 -17.24 -7.74 18.07
CA ALA A 108 -15.87 -7.88 18.53
C ALA A 108 -15.80 -8.57 19.90
N LYS A 109 -14.90 -9.51 20.06
CA LYS A 109 -14.51 -10.17 21.32
C LYS A 109 -13.06 -9.88 21.70
N ALA A 110 -12.23 -9.50 20.72
CA ALA A 110 -10.88 -9.03 20.93
C ALA A 110 -10.59 -7.80 20.06
N LEU A 111 -9.87 -6.85 20.62
CA LEU A 111 -9.41 -5.65 19.95
C LEU A 111 -7.87 -5.61 19.97
N CYS A 112 -7.26 -5.25 18.84
CA CYS A 112 -5.82 -5.13 18.71
C CYS A 112 -5.49 -3.77 18.09
N CYS A 113 -4.62 -3.00 18.73
CA CYS A 113 -4.24 -1.66 18.24
C CYS A 113 -2.78 -1.33 18.59
N GLY A 114 -2.21 -0.28 17.99
CA GLY A 114 -0.93 0.27 18.41
C GLY A 114 -1.07 1.13 19.65
N GLU A 115 0.05 1.40 20.35
CA GLU A 115 0.08 2.23 21.57
C GLU A 115 -0.41 3.66 21.36
N ASP A 116 -0.32 4.19 20.15
CA ASP A 116 -0.74 5.55 19.79
C ASP A 116 -2.14 5.60 19.16
N PHE A 117 -2.91 4.52 19.29
CA PHE A 117 -4.25 4.47 18.71
C PHE A 117 -5.17 5.52 19.34
N ARG A 118 -5.85 6.26 18.47
CA ARG A 118 -6.86 7.25 18.83
C ARG A 118 -8.17 6.98 18.10
N PHE A 119 -9.29 7.26 18.77
CA PHE A 119 -10.62 6.98 18.21
C PHE A 119 -11.68 7.92 18.80
N GLY A 120 -12.89 7.84 18.21
CA GLY A 120 -14.02 8.68 18.63
C GLY A 120 -13.90 10.12 18.17
N ARG A 121 -14.93 10.92 18.48
CA ARG A 121 -15.03 12.33 18.10
C ARG A 121 -13.81 13.11 18.60
N GLY A 122 -13.19 13.88 17.69
CA GLY A 122 -12.01 14.67 18.02
C GLY A 122 -10.79 13.85 18.46
N ALA A 123 -10.74 12.53 18.18
CA ALA A 123 -9.70 11.64 18.67
C ALA A 123 -9.58 11.61 20.21
N ALA A 124 -10.69 11.82 20.91
CA ALA A 124 -10.74 11.91 22.38
C ALA A 124 -10.44 10.56 23.06
N GLY A 125 -10.76 9.42 22.41
CA GLY A 125 -10.43 8.09 22.90
C GLY A 125 -8.95 7.75 22.68
N ASP A 126 -8.35 7.13 23.68
CA ASP A 126 -6.98 6.61 23.66
C ASP A 126 -6.93 5.17 24.17
N VAL A 127 -5.72 4.61 24.24
CA VAL A 127 -5.51 3.23 24.73
C VAL A 127 -5.94 3.06 26.19
N ALA A 128 -5.79 4.08 27.03
CA ALA A 128 -6.22 4.00 28.44
C ALA A 128 -7.74 3.88 28.54
N LEU A 129 -8.48 4.71 27.80
CA LEU A 129 -9.95 4.61 27.71
C LEU A 129 -10.37 3.25 27.10
N LEU A 130 -9.69 2.80 26.04
CA LEU A 130 -9.98 1.52 25.42
C LEU A 130 -9.79 0.36 26.39
N THR A 131 -8.71 0.39 27.19
CA THR A 131 -8.42 -0.64 28.22
C THR A 131 -9.54 -0.70 29.27
N ARG A 132 -9.98 0.46 29.77
CA ARG A 132 -11.10 0.54 30.71
C ARG A 132 -12.38 -0.06 30.12
N LEU A 133 -12.75 0.36 28.91
CA LEU A 133 -13.96 -0.13 28.24
C LEU A 133 -13.90 -1.62 27.93
N CYS A 134 -12.75 -2.15 27.54
CA CYS A 134 -12.58 -3.58 27.35
C CYS A 134 -12.81 -4.36 28.64
N GLY A 135 -12.26 -3.89 29.77
CA GLY A 135 -12.49 -4.50 31.08
C GLY A 135 -13.97 -4.51 31.47
N GLU A 136 -14.68 -3.39 31.29
CA GLU A 136 -16.12 -3.26 31.57
C GLU A 136 -16.99 -4.18 30.69
N LEU A 137 -16.58 -4.40 29.44
CA LEU A 137 -17.37 -5.15 28.46
C LEU A 137 -16.95 -6.63 28.30
N GLY A 138 -15.96 -7.09 29.06
CA GLY A 138 -15.41 -8.43 28.95
C GLY A 138 -14.78 -8.71 27.57
N LEU A 139 -14.09 -7.71 27.00
CA LEU A 139 -13.35 -7.84 25.76
C LEU A 139 -11.86 -8.09 26.03
N GLU A 140 -11.25 -8.89 25.19
CA GLU A 140 -9.80 -8.99 25.17
C GLU A 140 -9.17 -7.78 24.46
N LEU A 141 -8.07 -7.28 24.99
CA LEU A 141 -7.32 -6.18 24.36
C LEU A 141 -5.84 -6.55 24.24
N GLN A 142 -5.30 -6.37 23.05
CA GLN A 142 -3.87 -6.46 22.82
C GLN A 142 -3.34 -5.14 22.26
N VAL A 143 -2.56 -4.43 23.06
CA VAL A 143 -1.83 -3.24 22.64
C VAL A 143 -0.48 -3.67 22.11
N VAL A 144 -0.18 -3.31 20.87
CA VAL A 144 1.02 -3.73 20.16
C VAL A 144 2.07 -2.61 20.22
N PRO A 145 3.29 -2.90 20.73
CA PRO A 145 4.35 -1.91 20.78
C PRO A 145 4.79 -1.48 19.37
N PRO A 146 5.42 -0.29 19.23
CA PRO A 146 5.86 0.21 17.95
C PRO A 146 6.97 -0.66 17.37
N VAL A 147 6.88 -0.96 16.09
CA VAL A 147 7.97 -1.59 15.33
C VAL A 147 8.98 -0.50 14.97
N LEU A 148 10.25 -0.75 15.25
CA LEU A 148 11.33 0.19 14.96
C LEU A 148 12.15 -0.24 13.74
N GLU A 149 12.71 0.74 13.04
CA GLU A 149 13.70 0.59 11.99
C GLU A 149 14.75 1.70 12.15
N GLY A 150 15.99 1.31 12.41
CA GLY A 150 17.08 2.25 12.72
C GLY A 150 16.82 3.08 14.00
N GLY A 151 16.17 2.50 15.01
CA GLY A 151 15.83 3.18 16.27
C GLY A 151 14.59 4.07 16.21
N GLU A 152 13.99 4.28 15.05
CA GLU A 152 12.81 5.13 14.87
C GLU A 152 11.57 4.32 14.52
N LYS A 153 10.40 4.82 14.97
CA LYS A 153 9.11 4.18 14.70
C LYS A 153 8.81 4.07 13.21
N VAL A 154 8.37 2.88 12.78
CA VAL A 154 7.81 2.66 11.46
C VAL A 154 6.42 3.29 11.37
N SER A 155 6.20 4.21 10.42
CA SER A 155 4.93 4.91 10.24
C SER A 155 4.67 5.23 8.77
N SER A 156 3.39 5.44 8.40
CA SER A 156 3.01 5.88 7.05
C SER A 156 3.64 7.24 6.68
N THR A 157 3.79 8.14 7.64
CA THR A 157 4.44 9.44 7.42
C THR A 157 5.90 9.28 7.03
N ARG A 158 6.66 8.43 7.75
CA ARG A 158 8.06 8.17 7.43
C ARG A 158 8.23 7.46 6.08
N ILE A 159 7.28 6.59 5.72
CA ILE A 159 7.28 5.94 4.41
C ILE A 159 7.01 6.95 3.30
N ARG A 160 6.03 7.85 3.45
CA ARG A 160 5.79 8.93 2.48
C ARG A 160 7.03 9.78 2.27
N ALA A 161 7.66 10.23 3.33
CA ALA A 161 8.88 11.02 3.25
C ALA A 161 10.01 10.28 2.50
N ALA A 162 10.20 8.98 2.76
CA ALA A 162 11.19 8.18 2.06
C ALA A 162 10.87 8.04 0.55
N VAL A 163 9.61 7.82 0.20
CA VAL A 163 9.16 7.72 -1.21
C VAL A 163 9.34 9.05 -1.94
N GLU A 164 8.93 10.16 -1.32
CA GLU A 164 9.05 11.53 -1.86
C GLU A 164 10.52 11.96 -2.01
N ALA A 165 11.41 11.48 -1.13
CA ALA A 165 12.84 11.70 -1.24
C ALA A 165 13.53 10.79 -2.29
N GLY A 166 12.85 9.74 -2.76
CA GLY A 166 13.42 8.71 -3.63
C GLY A 166 14.22 7.63 -2.89
N ASP A 167 14.19 7.62 -1.55
CA ASP A 167 14.82 6.56 -0.74
C ASP A 167 13.90 5.32 -0.71
N ILE A 168 13.79 4.68 -1.87
CA ILE A 168 12.99 3.47 -2.04
C ILE A 168 13.51 2.30 -1.18
N PRO A 169 14.82 2.08 -1.02
CA PRO A 169 15.33 1.06 -0.11
C PRO A 169 14.81 1.24 1.33
N LEU A 170 14.79 2.46 1.87
CA LEU A 170 14.22 2.72 3.20
C LEU A 170 12.71 2.45 3.21
N ALA A 171 11.97 2.96 2.22
CA ALA A 171 10.53 2.70 2.11
C ALA A 171 10.23 1.20 2.11
N ASN A 172 11.00 0.40 1.38
CA ASN A 172 10.87 -1.06 1.31
C ASN A 172 11.14 -1.73 2.67
N ARG A 173 12.17 -1.31 3.40
CA ARG A 173 12.44 -1.82 4.75
C ARG A 173 11.31 -1.47 5.73
N LEU A 174 10.80 -0.24 5.70
CA LEU A 174 9.68 0.20 6.55
C LEU A 174 8.38 -0.58 6.24
N LEU A 175 8.11 -0.80 4.96
CA LEU A 175 6.96 -1.59 4.50
C LEU A 175 7.10 -3.09 4.80
N GLY A 176 8.33 -3.62 4.84
CA GLY A 176 8.61 -5.06 4.87
C GLY A 176 8.27 -5.78 3.56
N ARG A 177 8.14 -5.02 2.47
CA ARG A 177 7.90 -5.49 1.09
C ARG A 177 8.25 -4.38 0.10
N PRO A 178 8.44 -4.71 -1.19
CA PRO A 178 8.66 -3.70 -2.21
C PRO A 178 7.50 -2.68 -2.29
N PHE A 179 7.86 -1.40 -2.33
CA PHE A 179 6.94 -0.31 -2.66
C PHE A 179 6.59 -0.37 -4.14
N GLY A 180 5.33 -0.15 -4.48
CA GLY A 180 4.89 -0.17 -5.86
C GLY A 180 3.39 0.02 -5.99
N PHE A 181 2.92 -0.06 -7.22
CA PHE A 181 1.53 0.18 -7.59
C PHE A 181 1.06 -0.82 -8.64
N SER A 182 -0.24 -1.08 -8.66
CA SER A 182 -0.88 -1.92 -9.66
C SER A 182 -1.92 -1.09 -10.40
N LEU A 183 -1.57 -0.62 -11.60
CA LEU A 183 -2.37 0.30 -12.39
C LEU A 183 -2.61 -0.23 -13.79
N GLU A 184 -3.61 0.29 -14.48
CA GLU A 184 -3.91 -0.03 -15.86
C GLU A 184 -2.86 0.59 -16.79
N VAL A 185 -2.46 -0.15 -17.81
CA VAL A 185 -1.59 0.33 -18.87
C VAL A 185 -2.41 1.13 -19.87
N ILE A 186 -2.06 2.40 -20.02
CA ILE A 186 -2.69 3.34 -20.93
C ILE A 186 -1.80 3.64 -22.14
N HIS A 187 -2.39 4.18 -23.19
CA HIS A 187 -1.62 4.65 -24.36
C HIS A 187 -0.78 5.86 -23.97
N GLY A 188 0.46 5.89 -24.41
CA GLY A 188 1.40 7.01 -24.29
C GLY A 188 1.73 7.62 -25.64
N ASN A 189 2.66 8.56 -25.67
CA ASN A 189 3.08 9.27 -26.89
C ASN A 189 3.97 8.45 -27.85
N HIS A 190 4.18 7.14 -27.60
CA HIS A 190 4.93 6.18 -28.43
C HIS A 190 6.38 6.58 -28.77
N ILE A 191 6.99 7.56 -28.08
CA ILE A 191 8.36 8.02 -28.35
C ILE A 191 9.37 6.87 -28.17
N GLY A 192 9.18 6.02 -27.16
CA GLY A 192 10.03 4.87 -26.90
C GLY A 192 10.00 3.81 -28.00
N THR A 193 8.87 3.66 -28.70
CA THR A 193 8.75 2.69 -29.80
C THR A 193 9.68 3.05 -30.96
N GLY A 194 9.82 4.33 -31.30
CA GLY A 194 10.75 4.81 -32.33
C GLY A 194 12.23 4.61 -31.97
N LEU A 195 12.54 4.45 -30.69
CA LEU A 195 13.88 4.20 -30.15
C LEU A 195 14.19 2.70 -29.92
N GLY A 196 13.24 1.79 -30.19
CA GLY A 196 13.39 0.37 -29.89
C GLY A 196 13.25 0.02 -28.39
N THR A 197 12.68 0.93 -27.60
CA THR A 197 12.47 0.79 -26.15
C THR A 197 10.98 0.99 -25.81
N PRO A 198 10.08 0.08 -26.23
CA PRO A 198 8.66 0.23 -25.97
C PRO A 198 8.38 0.24 -24.46
N THR A 199 7.65 1.25 -24.01
CA THR A 199 7.29 1.45 -22.61
C THR A 199 5.80 1.18 -22.37
N ILE A 200 5.47 0.65 -21.20
CA ILE A 200 4.11 0.76 -20.65
C ILE A 200 3.95 2.08 -19.92
N ASN A 201 2.79 2.70 -20.04
CA ASN A 201 2.45 3.96 -19.40
C ASN A 201 1.35 3.73 -18.38
N GLN A 202 1.53 4.21 -17.16
CA GLN A 202 0.57 4.09 -16.07
C GLN A 202 0.39 5.44 -15.38
N ALA A 203 -0.84 5.94 -15.28
CA ALA A 203 -1.13 7.19 -14.58
C ALA A 203 -1.19 6.95 -13.07
N LEU A 204 -0.35 7.66 -12.31
CA LEU A 204 -0.44 7.64 -10.85
C LEU A 204 -1.72 8.37 -10.43
N PRO A 205 -2.57 7.76 -9.58
CA PRO A 205 -3.84 8.35 -9.21
C PRO A 205 -3.66 9.55 -8.29
N GLU A 206 -4.58 10.47 -8.36
CA GLU A 206 -4.68 11.57 -7.40
C GLU A 206 -4.78 11.04 -5.97
N GLY A 207 -4.13 11.71 -5.03
CA GLY A 207 -4.08 11.28 -3.63
C GLY A 207 -3.16 10.07 -3.36
N PHE A 208 -2.40 9.60 -4.34
CA PHE A 208 -1.33 8.63 -4.13
C PHE A 208 0.00 9.34 -3.85
N VAL A 209 0.84 8.80 -2.96
CA VAL A 209 2.16 9.36 -2.70
C VAL A 209 3.01 9.34 -3.96
N LEU A 210 3.53 10.50 -4.33
CA LEU A 210 4.33 10.65 -5.53
C LEU A 210 5.81 10.36 -5.21
N PRO A 211 6.42 9.35 -5.84
CA PRO A 211 7.87 9.18 -5.76
C PRO A 211 8.58 10.40 -6.34
N ARG A 212 9.78 10.69 -5.83
CA ARG A 212 10.65 11.71 -6.43
C ARG A 212 10.71 11.52 -7.94
N PHE A 213 10.54 12.59 -8.72
CA PHE A 213 10.57 12.48 -10.18
C PHE A 213 11.96 12.10 -10.68
N GLY A 214 11.99 11.14 -11.61
CA GLY A 214 13.22 10.62 -12.19
C GLY A 214 13.12 9.14 -12.54
N VAL A 215 14.25 8.54 -12.75
CA VAL A 215 14.43 7.19 -13.26
C VAL A 215 14.74 6.23 -12.11
N TYR A 216 14.08 5.08 -12.14
CA TYR A 216 14.17 4.02 -11.12
C TYR A 216 14.52 2.68 -11.74
N ALA A 217 15.30 1.89 -11.02
CA ALA A 217 15.29 0.44 -11.17
C ALA A 217 13.97 -0.12 -10.66
N SER A 218 13.37 -1.03 -11.38
CA SER A 218 12.06 -1.59 -11.03
C SER A 218 11.94 -3.07 -11.37
N TRP A 219 10.93 -3.73 -10.76
CA TRP A 219 10.42 -5.03 -11.16
C TRP A 219 9.00 -4.88 -11.66
N VAL A 220 8.67 -5.61 -12.71
CA VAL A 220 7.32 -5.63 -13.29
C VAL A 220 6.81 -7.05 -13.26
N ARG A 221 5.64 -7.26 -12.63
CA ARG A 221 5.00 -8.58 -12.57
C ARG A 221 3.91 -8.71 -13.60
N ILE A 222 4.09 -9.66 -14.52
CA ILE A 222 3.16 -9.97 -15.62
C ILE A 222 2.90 -11.48 -15.59
N ASP A 223 1.65 -11.88 -15.43
CA ASP A 223 1.19 -13.28 -15.43
C ASP A 223 2.02 -14.19 -14.51
N GLY A 224 2.38 -13.68 -13.33
CA GLY A 224 3.17 -14.41 -12.34
C GLY A 224 4.68 -14.44 -12.55
N ARG A 225 5.18 -13.86 -13.66
CA ARG A 225 6.61 -13.69 -13.94
C ARG A 225 7.07 -12.28 -13.61
N ASP A 226 8.30 -12.16 -13.14
CA ASP A 226 8.93 -10.89 -12.82
C ASP A 226 9.97 -10.56 -13.91
N TYR A 227 9.88 -9.32 -14.41
CA TYR A 227 10.79 -8.74 -15.38
C TYR A 227 11.46 -7.52 -14.75
N TYR A 228 12.78 -7.36 -14.89
CA TYR A 228 13.38 -6.10 -14.49
C TYR A 228 12.98 -4.99 -15.47
N GLY A 229 12.90 -3.77 -14.96
CA GLY A 229 12.49 -2.61 -15.73
C GLY A 229 13.23 -1.35 -15.33
N VAL A 230 13.15 -0.39 -16.22
CA VAL A 230 13.55 1.00 -16.00
C VAL A 230 12.27 1.84 -16.00
N THR A 231 11.94 2.45 -14.88
CA THR A 231 10.71 3.25 -14.73
C THR A 231 11.06 4.72 -14.60
N ASN A 232 10.60 5.56 -15.52
CA ASN A 232 10.63 7.01 -15.38
C ASN A 232 9.31 7.49 -14.77
N ILE A 233 9.38 8.27 -13.70
CA ILE A 233 8.22 8.92 -13.08
C ILE A 233 8.37 10.42 -13.25
N GLY A 234 7.37 11.06 -13.88
CA GLY A 234 7.39 12.50 -14.12
C GLY A 234 6.06 13.04 -14.60
N VAL A 235 5.98 14.36 -14.71
CA VAL A 235 4.82 15.06 -15.26
C VAL A 235 4.88 14.98 -16.79
N LYS A 236 3.80 14.52 -17.40
CA LYS A 236 3.67 14.51 -18.85
C LYS A 236 2.46 15.35 -19.26
N PRO A 237 2.66 16.32 -20.18
CA PRO A 237 1.53 17.04 -20.77
C PRO A 237 0.65 16.06 -21.52
N THR A 238 -0.62 16.02 -21.17
CA THR A 238 -1.65 15.30 -21.90
C THR A 238 -2.73 16.27 -22.35
N VAL A 239 -3.52 15.92 -23.37
CA VAL A 239 -4.61 16.78 -23.82
C VAL A 239 -5.59 16.97 -22.65
N GLY A 240 -5.63 18.19 -22.09
CA GLY A 240 -6.54 18.60 -21.04
C GLY A 240 -6.07 18.57 -19.59
N SER A 241 -4.91 17.98 -19.26
CA SER A 241 -4.32 18.07 -17.90
C SER A 241 -2.91 17.51 -17.85
N ASP A 242 -2.09 18.05 -16.94
CA ASP A 242 -0.81 17.48 -16.56
C ASP A 242 -1.05 16.27 -15.65
N ARG A 243 -0.55 15.10 -16.05
CA ARG A 243 -0.64 13.89 -15.24
C ARG A 243 0.75 13.38 -14.89
N VAL A 244 0.88 12.84 -13.70
CA VAL A 244 2.10 12.10 -13.32
C VAL A 244 1.99 10.69 -13.89
N LEU A 245 2.92 10.35 -14.78
CA LEU A 245 3.00 9.03 -15.40
C LEU A 245 4.22 8.27 -14.88
N ALA A 246 4.07 6.97 -14.74
CA ALA A 246 5.14 5.99 -14.67
C ALA A 246 5.28 5.34 -16.06
N GLU A 247 6.39 5.62 -16.73
CA GLU A 247 6.76 5.02 -18.03
C GLU A 247 7.79 3.94 -17.77
N THR A 248 7.42 2.67 -17.97
CA THR A 248 8.31 1.55 -17.64
C THR A 248 8.70 0.79 -18.91
N TRP A 249 9.99 0.72 -19.17
CA TRP A 249 10.61 -0.14 -20.17
C TRP A 249 11.09 -1.44 -19.54
N MET A 250 10.79 -2.55 -20.18
CA MET A 250 11.21 -3.89 -19.79
C MET A 250 12.04 -4.50 -20.92
N PRO A 251 13.38 -4.51 -20.86
CA PRO A 251 14.23 -4.96 -21.96
C PRO A 251 14.01 -6.42 -22.39
N GLU A 252 13.60 -7.27 -21.48
CA GLU A 252 13.42 -8.72 -21.72
C GLU A 252 11.95 -9.11 -21.99
N PHE A 253 11.05 -8.12 -22.14
CA PHE A 253 9.65 -8.37 -22.41
C PHE A 253 9.23 -7.83 -23.78
N SER A 254 8.50 -8.66 -24.52
CA SER A 254 7.79 -8.25 -25.73
C SER A 254 6.34 -8.72 -25.65
N GLY A 255 5.40 -7.84 -25.93
CA GLY A 255 3.98 -8.16 -25.90
C GLY A 255 3.11 -6.93 -25.67
N ASP A 256 1.81 -7.08 -25.92
CA ASP A 256 0.83 -6.03 -25.71
C ASP A 256 0.21 -6.11 -24.30
N LEU A 257 0.29 -5.02 -23.56
CA LEU A 257 -0.24 -4.87 -22.20
C LEU A 257 -1.29 -3.77 -22.08
N TYR A 258 -1.70 -3.14 -23.19
CA TYR A 258 -2.72 -2.09 -23.15
C TYR A 258 -4.04 -2.58 -22.53
N GLY A 259 -4.61 -1.76 -21.66
CA GLY A 259 -5.82 -2.09 -20.90
C GLY A 259 -5.62 -3.13 -19.81
N LYS A 260 -4.47 -3.82 -19.76
CA LYS A 260 -4.16 -4.76 -18.69
C LYS A 260 -3.67 -4.02 -17.45
N ARG A 261 -3.97 -4.60 -16.30
CA ARG A 261 -3.45 -4.10 -15.03
C ARG A 261 -2.12 -4.76 -14.70
N VAL A 262 -1.07 -3.96 -14.68
CA VAL A 262 0.30 -4.42 -14.45
C VAL A 262 0.81 -3.86 -13.12
N ARG A 263 1.59 -4.66 -12.40
CA ARG A 263 2.20 -4.24 -11.14
C ARG A 263 3.67 -3.90 -11.33
N VAL A 264 4.02 -2.69 -10.93
CA VAL A 264 5.40 -2.19 -10.90
C VAL A 264 5.84 -2.04 -9.46
N PHE A 265 7.03 -2.53 -9.14
CA PHE A 265 7.71 -2.38 -7.86
C PHE A 265 8.97 -1.56 -8.06
N LEU A 266 9.12 -0.48 -7.31
CA LEU A 266 10.34 0.32 -7.32
C LEU A 266 11.41 -0.32 -6.42
N VAL A 267 12.64 -0.32 -6.92
CA VAL A 267 13.80 -0.91 -6.21
C VAL A 267 14.72 0.19 -5.68
N ALA A 268 15.18 1.08 -6.56
CA ALA A 268 16.09 2.16 -6.21
C ALA A 268 15.94 3.32 -7.20
N PHE A 269 16.18 4.55 -6.71
CA PHE A 269 16.31 5.74 -7.53
C PHE A 269 17.66 5.71 -8.26
N ILE A 270 17.66 5.94 -9.57
CA ILE A 270 18.87 5.98 -10.40
C ILE A 270 19.35 7.41 -10.59
N ARG A 271 18.48 8.29 -11.09
CA ARG A 271 18.80 9.68 -11.38
C ARG A 271 17.56 10.56 -11.55
N PRO A 272 17.66 11.89 -11.41
CA PRO A 272 16.58 12.79 -11.77
C PRO A 272 16.31 12.80 -13.29
N GLU A 273 15.15 13.35 -13.69
CA GLU A 273 14.87 13.66 -15.09
C GLU A 273 15.90 14.66 -15.62
N ARG A 274 16.28 14.49 -16.89
CA ARG A 274 17.12 15.44 -17.60
C ARG A 274 16.72 15.52 -19.07
N LYS A 275 17.01 16.67 -19.69
CA LYS A 275 16.91 16.84 -21.15
C LYS A 275 18.18 16.32 -21.81
N PHE A 276 18.07 15.82 -23.02
CA PHE A 276 19.17 15.31 -23.84
C PHE A 276 19.34 16.20 -25.05
N GLY A 277 20.60 16.41 -25.47
CA GLY A 277 20.94 17.24 -26.61
C GLY A 277 20.74 16.53 -27.96
N SER A 278 20.75 15.20 -27.95
CA SER A 278 20.53 14.37 -29.14
C SER A 278 19.84 13.06 -28.82
N LEU A 279 19.34 12.36 -29.87
CA LEU A 279 18.77 11.03 -29.76
C LEU A 279 19.83 9.98 -29.40
N GLU A 280 21.04 10.17 -29.86
CA GLU A 280 22.19 9.30 -29.57
C GLU A 280 22.51 9.34 -28.07
N GLU A 281 22.61 10.53 -27.49
CA GLU A 281 22.82 10.71 -26.05
C GLU A 281 21.71 10.05 -25.23
N LEU A 282 20.45 10.21 -25.65
CA LEU A 282 19.31 9.56 -25.01
C LEU A 282 19.42 8.02 -25.05
N LYS A 283 19.75 7.44 -26.22
CA LYS A 283 19.92 5.99 -26.38
C LYS A 283 21.03 5.42 -25.50
N GLU A 284 22.19 6.09 -25.46
CA GLU A 284 23.30 5.67 -24.60
C GLU A 284 22.91 5.69 -23.14
N GLU A 285 22.19 6.75 -22.71
CA GLU A 285 21.74 6.86 -21.33
C GLU A 285 20.70 5.80 -20.97
N ILE A 286 19.75 5.51 -21.85
CA ILE A 286 18.79 4.40 -21.68
C ILE A 286 19.54 3.09 -21.48
N GLY A 287 20.57 2.83 -22.29
CA GLY A 287 21.41 1.64 -22.15
C GLY A 287 22.17 1.60 -20.81
N ARG A 288 22.70 2.73 -20.34
CA ARG A 288 23.34 2.83 -19.01
C ARG A 288 22.34 2.54 -17.89
N ASN A 289 21.17 3.16 -17.95
CA ASN A 289 20.10 2.96 -16.96
C ASN A 289 19.64 1.51 -16.91
N ALA A 290 19.53 0.82 -18.06
CA ALA A 290 19.16 -0.59 -18.11
C ALA A 290 20.19 -1.50 -17.42
N ARG A 291 21.49 -1.28 -17.68
CA ARG A 291 22.55 -2.04 -16.99
C ARG A 291 22.54 -1.80 -15.48
N GLN A 292 22.37 -0.54 -15.06
CA GLN A 292 22.29 -0.17 -13.65
C GLN A 292 21.03 -0.74 -13.00
N ALA A 293 19.88 -0.68 -13.68
CA ALA A 293 18.63 -1.25 -13.18
C ALA A 293 18.74 -2.77 -12.99
N LYS A 294 19.34 -3.48 -13.94
CA LYS A 294 19.58 -4.92 -13.84
C LYS A 294 20.47 -5.28 -12.65
N ALA A 295 21.52 -4.51 -12.42
CA ALA A 295 22.41 -4.71 -11.27
C ALA A 295 21.72 -4.43 -9.92
N LEU A 296 20.93 -3.35 -9.84
CA LEU A 296 20.18 -2.97 -8.63
C LEU A 296 19.00 -3.89 -8.36
N ALA A 297 18.33 -4.35 -9.40
CA ALA A 297 17.20 -5.25 -9.28
C ALA A 297 17.60 -6.64 -8.71
N GLY A 298 18.82 -7.10 -8.97
CA GLY A 298 19.27 -8.41 -8.53
C GLY A 298 18.40 -9.56 -9.08
N GLU A 299 18.24 -10.64 -8.32
CA GLU A 299 17.53 -11.86 -8.76
C GLU A 299 16.00 -11.81 -8.59
N GLY A 300 15.43 -10.70 -8.15
CA GLY A 300 13.98 -10.56 -7.99
C GLY A 300 13.55 -9.66 -6.83
N PRO A 301 12.28 -9.32 -6.73
CA PRO A 301 11.79 -8.52 -5.61
C PRO A 301 11.97 -9.30 -4.32
N VAL A 302 12.74 -8.75 -3.38
CA VAL A 302 12.96 -9.33 -2.04
C VAL A 302 11.59 -9.49 -1.37
N GLY A 303 11.13 -10.74 -1.20
CA GLY A 303 9.83 -11.04 -0.58
C GLY A 303 8.97 -12.07 -1.30
N GLY A 304 9.40 -12.63 -2.40
CA GLY A 304 8.74 -13.77 -3.04
C GLY A 304 9.00 -15.09 -2.31
N GLN A 305 8.46 -15.30 -1.12
CA GLN A 305 8.25 -16.65 -0.60
C GLN A 305 7.10 -17.26 -1.42
N GLY A 306 7.44 -18.17 -2.29
CA GLY A 306 6.50 -18.91 -3.12
C GLY A 306 7.18 -19.79 -4.15
N ARG A 307 8.32 -20.43 -3.84
CA ARG A 307 8.66 -21.68 -4.50
C ARG A 307 7.79 -22.75 -3.85
N GLY A 308 6.58 -22.92 -4.42
CA GLY A 308 5.77 -24.08 -4.15
C GLY A 308 6.59 -25.34 -4.47
N ASN A 309 6.86 -26.13 -3.49
CA ASN A 309 7.25 -27.51 -3.65
C ASN A 309 6.13 -28.24 -4.45
N ARG A 310 6.58 -29.05 -5.34
CA ARG A 310 5.85 -29.98 -6.19
C ARG A 310 4.90 -30.87 -5.40
#